data_9848db90b23c5cdcb9bb141a6fc10c74
#
_entry.id   9848db90b23c5cdcb9bb141a6fc10c74
#
_cell.length_a   1.000
_cell.length_b   1.000
_cell.length_c   1.000
_cell.angle_alpha   90.00
_cell.angle_beta   90.00
_cell.angle_gamma   90.00
#
_symmetry.space_group_name_H-M   'P 1'
#
loop_
_entity.id
_entity.type
_entity.pdbx_description
1 polymer ?
#
loop_
_entity_poly.entity_id
_entity_poly.type
_entity_poly.pdbx_seq_one_letter_code
_entity_poly.pdbx_strand_id
1 'polypeptide(L)'
;MIKTLDKKETLLNECKELGINVVSNPLPQNVKGLYYSDSETEPVITLNPSIDTESELYCVIAEELGHYHTSCGDLLSQDTNKTVLDQQECRARRWAFEKLVPLDKFIEAFTAGIRNRYELSHFLDVTEEFLEECISYYIGKYGTFKEMGKFIIYFEPLGVFRAFE
;
A
#
# COMPACT_ATOMS: atom_id res chain seq x y z
N MET A 1 -20.54 15.91 -15.21
CA MET A 1 -19.66 15.80 -14.03
C MET A 1 -19.06 14.41 -14.00
N ILE A 2 -17.78 14.29 -14.23
CA ILE A 2 -17.06 13.03 -14.02
C ILE A 2 -17.02 12.83 -12.52
N LYS A 3 -17.76 11.84 -12.00
CA LYS A 3 -17.73 11.45 -10.59
C LYS A 3 -16.31 10.93 -10.33
N THR A 4 -15.51 11.64 -9.55
CA THR A 4 -14.23 11.13 -9.09
C THR A 4 -14.56 9.86 -8.31
N LEU A 5 -14.06 8.71 -8.77
CA LEU A 5 -14.23 7.43 -8.05
C LEU A 5 -13.61 7.59 -6.65
N ASP A 6 -14.34 7.13 -5.65
CA ASP A 6 -13.84 6.97 -4.30
C ASP A 6 -12.64 5.99 -4.32
N LYS A 7 -11.69 6.19 -3.42
CA LYS A 7 -10.48 5.35 -3.32
C LYS A 7 -10.81 3.87 -3.18
N LYS A 8 -11.83 3.55 -2.39
CA LYS A 8 -12.38 2.20 -2.25
C LYS A 8 -12.85 1.65 -3.60
N GLU A 9 -13.69 2.41 -4.31
CA GLU A 9 -14.19 2.03 -5.62
C GLU A 9 -13.03 1.81 -6.61
N THR A 10 -12.00 2.65 -6.55
CA THR A 10 -10.81 2.53 -7.40
C THR A 10 -10.07 1.21 -7.16
N LEU A 11 -9.78 0.86 -5.90
CA LEU A 11 -9.08 -0.37 -5.53
C LEU A 11 -9.92 -1.62 -5.86
N LEU A 12 -11.23 -1.60 -5.57
CA LEU A 12 -12.12 -2.72 -5.88
C LEU A 12 -12.32 -2.90 -7.38
N ASN A 13 -12.38 -1.82 -8.15
CA ASN A 13 -12.45 -1.90 -9.62
C ASN A 13 -11.16 -2.48 -10.19
N GLU A 14 -9.99 -2.12 -9.66
CA GLU A 14 -8.72 -2.72 -10.07
C GLU A 14 -8.71 -4.24 -9.80
N CYS A 15 -9.15 -4.68 -8.62
CA CYS A 15 -9.32 -6.11 -8.34
C CYS A 15 -10.22 -6.79 -9.38
N LYS A 16 -11.36 -6.18 -9.71
CA LYS A 16 -12.30 -6.72 -10.69
C LYS A 16 -11.71 -6.80 -12.09
N GLU A 17 -10.98 -5.76 -12.53
CA GLU A 17 -10.30 -5.74 -13.83
C GLU A 17 -9.23 -6.83 -13.94
N LEU A 18 -8.58 -7.16 -12.83
CA LEU A 18 -7.60 -8.24 -12.71
C LEU A 18 -8.22 -9.63 -12.55
N GLY A 19 -9.56 -9.74 -12.50
CA GLY A 19 -10.26 -10.99 -12.27
C GLY A 19 -10.14 -11.51 -10.84
N ILE A 20 -9.84 -10.65 -9.88
CA ILE A 20 -9.69 -11.01 -8.47
C ILE A 20 -11.05 -10.86 -7.76
N ASN A 21 -11.55 -11.93 -7.18
CA ASN A 21 -12.74 -11.89 -6.34
C ASN A 21 -12.39 -11.37 -4.94
N VAL A 22 -13.12 -10.34 -4.47
CA VAL A 22 -12.96 -9.81 -3.12
C VAL A 22 -14.14 -10.26 -2.26
N VAL A 23 -13.86 -10.98 -1.19
CA VAL A 23 -14.85 -11.54 -0.27
C VAL A 23 -14.56 -11.13 1.16
N SER A 24 -15.59 -11.14 2.01
CA SER A 24 -15.45 -10.86 3.45
C SER A 24 -15.74 -12.14 4.22
N ASN A 25 -14.73 -12.68 4.91
CA ASN A 25 -14.85 -13.85 5.75
C ASN A 25 -13.94 -13.73 6.98
N PRO A 26 -14.32 -14.31 8.12
CA PRO A 26 -13.46 -14.33 9.30
C PRO A 26 -12.12 -14.98 9.01
N LEU A 27 -11.05 -14.29 9.37
CA LEU A 27 -9.67 -14.76 9.34
C LEU A 27 -9.13 -14.83 10.79
N PRO A 28 -7.99 -15.52 11.03
CA PRO A 28 -7.32 -15.47 12.33
C PRO A 28 -7.13 -14.04 12.82
N GLN A 29 -7.16 -13.83 14.13
CA GLN A 29 -7.26 -12.51 14.77
C GLN A 29 -6.24 -11.48 14.28
N ASN A 30 -5.03 -11.91 13.92
CA ASN A 30 -3.94 -11.04 13.48
C ASN A 30 -3.82 -10.91 11.95
N VAL A 31 -4.75 -11.52 11.19
CA VAL A 31 -4.74 -11.51 9.73
C VAL A 31 -5.90 -10.64 9.25
N LYS A 32 -5.60 -9.53 8.61
CA LYS A 32 -6.62 -8.59 8.11
C LYS A 32 -7.02 -8.86 6.67
N GLY A 33 -6.11 -9.35 5.86
CA GLY A 33 -6.33 -9.78 4.48
C GLY A 33 -5.61 -11.07 4.16
N LEU A 34 -6.02 -11.72 3.08
CA LEU A 34 -5.36 -12.90 2.55
C LEU A 34 -5.62 -12.99 1.05
N TYR A 35 -4.56 -12.88 0.27
CA TYR A 35 -4.58 -13.21 -1.15
C TYR A 35 -4.32 -14.71 -1.34
N TYR A 36 -5.15 -15.34 -2.15
CA TYR A 36 -4.99 -16.73 -2.56
C TYR A 36 -5.20 -16.91 -4.06
N SER A 37 -4.35 -17.68 -4.69
CA SER A 37 -4.46 -18.08 -6.09
C SER A 37 -3.85 -19.46 -6.27
N ASP A 38 -4.51 -20.30 -7.03
CA ASP A 38 -3.98 -21.58 -7.51
C ASP A 38 -4.24 -21.73 -9.02
N SER A 39 -3.83 -22.86 -9.60
CA SER A 39 -3.99 -23.14 -11.03
C SER A 39 -5.42 -23.50 -11.44
N GLU A 40 -6.30 -23.78 -10.50
CA GLU A 40 -7.65 -24.32 -10.74
C GLU A 40 -8.76 -23.32 -10.43
N THR A 41 -8.46 -22.28 -9.61
CA THR A 41 -9.45 -21.31 -9.14
C THR A 41 -9.09 -19.88 -9.52
N GLU A 42 -10.09 -19.03 -9.64
CA GLU A 42 -9.87 -17.59 -9.79
C GLU A 42 -9.20 -17.02 -8.53
N PRO A 43 -8.30 -16.03 -8.68
CA PRO A 43 -7.65 -15.41 -7.54
C PRO A 43 -8.67 -14.72 -6.63
N VAL A 44 -8.46 -14.83 -5.33
CA VAL A 44 -9.34 -14.30 -4.29
C VAL A 44 -8.55 -13.48 -3.29
N ILE A 45 -9.10 -12.32 -2.93
CA ILE A 45 -8.70 -11.56 -1.73
C ILE A 45 -9.79 -11.73 -0.68
N THR A 46 -9.44 -12.32 0.46
CA THR A 46 -10.33 -12.42 1.61
C THR A 46 -10.01 -11.30 2.59
N LEU A 47 -11.01 -10.49 2.95
CA LEU A 47 -10.91 -9.41 3.92
C LEU A 47 -11.52 -9.84 5.24
N ASN A 48 -10.83 -9.60 6.34
CA ASN A 48 -11.37 -9.89 7.67
C ASN A 48 -12.41 -8.83 8.06
N PRO A 49 -13.63 -9.23 8.52
CA PRO A 49 -14.63 -8.30 9.03
C PRO A 49 -14.18 -7.44 10.21
N SER A 50 -13.05 -7.77 10.84
CA SER A 50 -12.44 -7.00 11.93
C SER A 50 -11.64 -5.75 11.48
N ILE A 51 -11.69 -5.39 10.19
CA ILE A 51 -11.14 -4.13 9.69
C ILE A 51 -12.08 -3.01 10.14
N ASP A 52 -11.57 -2.07 10.93
CA ASP A 52 -12.40 -1.07 11.61
C ASP A 52 -12.50 0.27 10.85
N THR A 53 -11.50 0.60 10.01
CA THR A 53 -11.44 1.89 9.32
C THR A 53 -11.24 1.73 7.81
N GLU A 54 -11.67 2.74 7.07
CA GLU A 54 -11.44 2.76 5.61
C GLU A 54 -9.96 2.85 5.26
N SER A 55 -9.18 3.61 6.02
CA SER A 55 -7.73 3.69 5.83
C SER A 55 -7.05 2.33 6.01
N GLU A 56 -7.45 1.55 7.02
CA GLU A 56 -6.97 0.17 7.21
C GLU A 56 -7.40 -0.71 6.03
N LEU A 57 -8.65 -0.59 5.58
CA LEU A 57 -9.17 -1.34 4.43
C LEU A 57 -8.34 -1.08 3.16
N TYR A 58 -8.02 0.18 2.88
CA TYR A 58 -7.22 0.53 1.70
C TYR A 58 -5.81 -0.03 1.78
N CYS A 59 -5.16 0.06 2.94
CA CYS A 59 -3.84 -0.52 3.17
C CYS A 59 -3.87 -2.04 2.95
N VAL A 60 -4.84 -2.74 3.53
CA VAL A 60 -4.99 -4.20 3.39
C VAL A 60 -5.21 -4.60 1.93
N ILE A 61 -6.17 -3.97 1.23
CA ILE A 61 -6.41 -4.30 -0.19
C ILE A 61 -5.15 -4.06 -1.03
N ALA A 62 -4.41 -2.98 -0.78
CA ALA A 62 -3.19 -2.70 -1.51
C ALA A 62 -2.07 -3.71 -1.23
N GLU A 63 -1.94 -4.21 0.01
CA GLU A 63 -1.00 -5.28 0.35
C GLU A 63 -1.35 -6.59 -0.35
N GLU A 64 -2.62 -6.97 -0.37
CA GLU A 64 -3.09 -8.18 -1.07
C GLU A 64 -2.94 -8.07 -2.60
N LEU A 65 -3.19 -6.90 -3.19
CA LEU A 65 -2.84 -6.62 -4.59
C LEU A 65 -1.33 -6.69 -4.82
N GLY A 66 -0.53 -6.26 -3.85
CA GLY A 66 0.92 -6.43 -3.87
C GLY A 66 1.32 -7.89 -3.98
N HIS A 67 0.67 -8.79 -3.26
CA HIS A 67 0.88 -10.24 -3.40
C HIS A 67 0.54 -10.72 -4.82
N TYR A 68 -0.60 -10.31 -5.37
CA TYR A 68 -0.95 -10.63 -6.76
C TYR A 68 0.15 -10.22 -7.75
N HIS A 69 0.69 -9.01 -7.63
CA HIS A 69 1.65 -8.46 -8.59
C HIS A 69 3.09 -8.97 -8.40
N THR A 70 3.45 -9.41 -7.21
CA THR A 70 4.85 -9.68 -6.86
C THR A 70 5.15 -11.11 -6.44
N SER A 71 4.13 -11.91 -6.11
CA SER A 71 4.31 -13.30 -5.71
C SER A 71 4.40 -14.21 -6.93
N CYS A 72 5.35 -15.14 -6.89
CA CYS A 72 5.50 -16.19 -7.88
C CYS A 72 5.35 -17.54 -7.17
N GLY A 73 4.39 -18.37 -7.63
CA GLY A 73 4.18 -19.70 -7.10
C GLY A 73 3.16 -19.80 -5.96
N ASP A 74 2.92 -21.03 -5.50
CA ASP A 74 1.97 -21.32 -4.43
C ASP A 74 2.57 -20.94 -3.06
N LEU A 75 2.05 -19.87 -2.46
CA LEU A 75 2.46 -19.39 -1.14
C LEU A 75 2.10 -20.35 0.01
N LEU A 76 1.15 -21.24 -0.22
CA LEU A 76 0.65 -22.18 0.76
C LEU A 76 1.28 -23.58 0.62
N SER A 77 2.25 -23.75 -0.28
CA SER A 77 2.97 -25.01 -0.39
C SER A 77 3.77 -25.27 0.90
N GLN A 78 3.64 -26.48 1.43
CA GLN A 78 4.26 -26.89 2.70
C GLN A 78 5.81 -26.84 2.68
N ASP A 79 6.40 -26.72 1.51
CA ASP A 79 7.86 -26.68 1.30
C ASP A 79 8.43 -25.24 1.20
N THR A 80 7.61 -24.20 1.38
CA THR A 80 8.07 -22.82 1.26
C THR A 80 8.89 -22.41 2.50
N ASN A 81 10.16 -22.11 2.30
CA ASN A 81 11.07 -21.66 3.35
C ASN A 81 10.60 -20.29 3.90
N LYS A 82 10.68 -20.12 5.24
CA LYS A 82 10.35 -18.85 5.93
C LYS A 82 11.01 -17.63 5.26
N THR A 83 12.27 -17.74 4.84
CA THR A 83 12.99 -16.66 4.16
C THR A 83 12.31 -16.23 2.86
N VAL A 84 11.76 -17.18 2.10
CA VAL A 84 11.03 -16.89 0.85
C VAL A 84 9.72 -16.18 1.14
N LEU A 85 8.99 -16.62 2.17
CA LEU A 85 7.76 -15.97 2.61
C LEU A 85 8.02 -14.53 3.07
N ASP A 86 9.05 -14.32 3.89
CA ASP A 86 9.44 -12.98 4.35
C ASP A 86 9.82 -12.05 3.18
N GLN A 87 10.49 -12.59 2.16
CA GLN A 87 10.84 -11.82 0.95
C GLN A 87 9.62 -11.47 0.10
N GLN A 88 8.67 -12.39 -0.03
CA GLN A 88 7.42 -12.13 -0.77
C GLN A 88 6.57 -11.09 -0.04
N GLU A 89 6.46 -11.20 1.28
CA GLU A 89 5.79 -10.20 2.12
C GLU A 89 6.40 -8.81 1.94
N CYS A 90 7.73 -8.70 2.03
CA CYS A 90 8.42 -7.45 1.78
C CYS A 90 8.15 -6.86 0.38
N ARG A 91 8.07 -7.70 -0.66
CA ARG A 91 7.78 -7.23 -2.03
C ARG A 91 6.34 -6.71 -2.15
N ALA A 92 5.37 -7.45 -1.60
CA ALA A 92 3.97 -7.05 -1.60
C ALA A 92 3.78 -5.71 -0.88
N ARG A 93 4.36 -5.54 0.31
CA ARG A 93 4.30 -4.29 1.07
C ARG A 93 4.95 -3.12 0.34
N ARG A 94 6.12 -3.31 -0.28
CA ARG A 94 6.77 -2.26 -1.09
C ARG A 94 5.90 -1.83 -2.27
N TRP A 95 5.25 -2.77 -2.93
CA TRP A 95 4.30 -2.46 -3.99
C TRP A 95 3.14 -1.62 -3.46
N ALA A 96 2.56 -2.00 -2.32
CA ALA A 96 1.49 -1.27 -1.66
C ALA A 96 1.90 0.16 -1.26
N PHE A 97 3.12 0.35 -0.73
CA PHE A 97 3.66 1.67 -0.40
C PHE A 97 3.72 2.57 -1.63
N GLU A 98 4.30 2.09 -2.73
CA GLU A 98 4.40 2.87 -3.97
C GLU A 98 3.02 3.12 -4.61
N LYS A 99 2.06 2.22 -4.42
CA LYS A 99 0.69 2.35 -4.90
C LYS A 99 -0.11 3.42 -4.15
N LEU A 100 -0.09 3.40 -2.82
CA LEU A 100 -0.92 4.28 -1.99
C LEU A 100 -0.24 5.61 -1.66
N VAL A 101 1.09 5.62 -1.60
CA VAL A 101 1.91 6.76 -1.21
C VAL A 101 3.02 7.02 -2.24
N PRO A 102 2.69 7.22 -3.52
CA PRO A 102 3.69 7.57 -4.51
C PRO A 102 4.32 8.94 -4.18
N LEU A 103 5.54 9.16 -4.64
CA LEU A 103 6.35 10.32 -4.23
C LEU A 103 5.71 11.68 -4.55
N ASP A 104 4.95 11.79 -5.63
CA ASP A 104 4.21 13.00 -5.99
C ASP A 104 3.16 13.40 -4.94
N LYS A 105 2.62 12.44 -4.18
CA LYS A 105 1.67 12.71 -3.10
C LYS A 105 2.27 13.50 -1.93
N PHE A 106 3.56 13.36 -1.66
CA PHE A 106 4.24 14.23 -0.70
C PHE A 106 4.24 15.68 -1.16
N ILE A 107 4.44 15.93 -2.45
CA ILE A 107 4.42 17.27 -3.04
C ILE A 107 3.00 17.85 -3.04
N GLU A 108 1.99 17.04 -3.40
CA GLU A 108 0.59 17.43 -3.34
C GLU A 108 0.17 17.82 -1.91
N ALA A 109 0.50 16.97 -0.93
CA ALA A 109 0.21 17.23 0.49
C ALA A 109 0.88 18.51 0.99
N PHE A 110 2.16 18.70 0.68
CA PHE A 110 2.87 19.93 1.01
C PHE A 110 2.21 21.16 0.40
N THR A 111 1.80 21.09 -0.86
CA THR A 111 1.10 22.17 -1.57
C THR A 111 -0.27 22.46 -0.95
N ALA A 112 -0.94 21.42 -0.43
CA ALA A 112 -2.20 21.53 0.31
C ALA A 112 -2.03 22.06 1.76
N GLY A 113 -0.80 22.31 2.20
CA GLY A 113 -0.53 22.85 3.55
C GLY A 113 -0.27 21.81 4.63
N ILE A 114 -0.21 20.53 4.27
CA ILE A 114 0.10 19.43 5.20
C ILE A 114 1.57 19.50 5.64
N ARG A 115 1.83 19.38 6.95
CA ARG A 115 3.17 19.62 7.52
C ARG A 115 3.68 18.55 8.48
N ASN A 116 2.84 17.60 8.88
CA ASN A 116 3.22 16.54 9.79
C ASN A 116 2.69 15.18 9.35
N ARG A 117 3.21 14.11 9.97
CA ARG A 117 2.90 12.71 9.59
C ARG A 117 1.44 12.34 9.86
N TYR A 118 0.87 12.84 10.95
CA TYR A 118 -0.55 12.60 11.28
C TYR A 118 -1.47 13.19 10.20
N GLU A 119 -1.30 14.46 9.85
CA GLU A 119 -2.07 15.10 8.78
C GLU A 119 -1.83 14.41 7.43
N LEU A 120 -0.60 13.96 7.17
CA LEU A 120 -0.25 13.27 5.93
C LEU A 120 -0.94 11.92 5.82
N SER A 121 -0.99 11.12 6.88
CA SER A 121 -1.72 9.84 6.86
C SER A 121 -3.20 10.02 6.54
N HIS A 122 -3.83 11.06 7.12
CA HIS A 122 -5.22 11.42 6.84
C HIS A 122 -5.42 11.93 5.40
N PHE A 123 -4.52 12.77 4.92
CA PHE A 123 -4.56 13.28 3.55
C PHE A 123 -4.44 12.16 2.51
N LEU A 124 -3.65 11.13 2.82
CA LEU A 124 -3.41 9.97 1.98
C LEU A 124 -4.43 8.84 2.19
N ASP A 125 -5.32 8.94 3.18
CA ASP A 125 -6.23 7.85 3.60
C ASP A 125 -5.48 6.53 3.83
N VAL A 126 -4.41 6.57 4.59
CA VAL A 126 -3.66 5.41 5.05
C VAL A 126 -3.53 5.43 6.57
N THR A 127 -3.21 4.29 7.18
CA THR A 127 -2.94 4.27 8.62
C THR A 127 -1.60 4.94 8.92
N GLU A 128 -1.44 5.47 10.14
CA GLU A 128 -0.17 6.06 10.57
C GLU A 128 0.96 5.02 10.53
N GLU A 129 0.68 3.79 10.93
CA GLU A 129 1.64 2.68 10.90
C GLU A 129 2.11 2.39 9.47
N PHE A 130 1.17 2.28 8.52
CA PHE A 130 1.49 2.09 7.10
C PHE A 130 2.36 3.23 6.56
N LEU A 131 2.06 4.48 6.91
CA LEU A 131 2.85 5.64 6.49
C LEU A 131 4.28 5.60 7.06
N GLU A 132 4.45 5.25 8.34
CA GLU A 132 5.77 5.14 8.99
C GLU A 132 6.65 4.08 8.31
N GLU A 133 6.07 2.93 8.01
CA GLU A 133 6.78 1.87 7.28
C GLU A 133 7.12 2.28 5.85
N CYS A 134 6.20 2.97 5.17
CA CYS A 134 6.42 3.53 3.85
C CYS A 134 7.57 4.55 3.83
N ILE A 135 7.62 5.46 4.80
CA ILE A 135 8.72 6.42 4.95
C ILE A 135 10.04 5.69 5.18
N SER A 136 10.04 4.68 6.07
CA SER A 136 11.23 3.84 6.34
C SER A 136 11.70 3.11 5.07
N TYR A 137 10.77 2.61 4.26
CA TYR A 137 11.07 2.03 2.96
C TYR A 137 11.74 3.04 2.02
N TYR A 138 11.20 4.26 1.92
CA TYR A 138 11.78 5.30 1.06
C TYR A 138 13.15 5.77 1.54
N ILE A 139 13.37 5.84 2.86
CA ILE A 139 14.72 6.10 3.42
C ILE A 139 15.70 5.00 2.99
N GLY A 140 15.29 3.74 3.08
CA GLY A 140 16.12 2.61 2.62
C GLY A 140 16.42 2.65 1.12
N LYS A 141 15.48 3.14 0.30
CA LYS A 141 15.59 3.18 -1.16
C LYS A 141 16.35 4.39 -1.67
N TYR A 142 16.17 5.56 -1.08
CA TYR A 142 16.66 6.85 -1.60
C TYR A 142 17.59 7.60 -0.64
N GLY A 143 17.73 7.15 0.60
CA GLY A 143 18.35 7.91 1.66
C GLY A 143 17.39 8.91 2.30
N THR A 144 17.94 9.93 2.95
CA THR A 144 17.14 10.91 3.72
C THR A 144 16.30 11.84 2.86
N PHE A 145 16.58 11.95 1.56
CA PHE A 145 15.84 12.81 0.64
C PHE A 145 15.81 12.25 -0.78
N LYS A 146 14.85 12.76 -1.58
CA LYS A 146 14.74 12.49 -3.02
C LYS A 146 14.42 13.77 -3.77
N GLU A 147 15.20 14.07 -4.80
CA GLU A 147 14.92 15.16 -5.74
C GLU A 147 13.86 14.73 -6.77
N MET A 148 12.86 15.59 -6.99
CA MET A 148 11.81 15.43 -7.98
C MET A 148 11.54 16.75 -8.70
N GLY A 149 12.22 16.96 -9.83
CA GLY A 149 12.13 18.22 -10.60
C GLY A 149 12.57 19.40 -9.73
N LYS A 150 11.67 20.37 -9.51
CA LYS A 150 11.92 21.54 -8.68
C LYS A 150 11.65 21.34 -7.17
N PHE A 151 11.33 20.12 -6.76
CA PHE A 151 11.06 19.79 -5.36
C PHE A 151 12.10 18.83 -4.82
N ILE A 152 12.35 18.93 -3.52
CA ILE A 152 13.15 17.99 -2.74
C ILE A 152 12.25 17.47 -1.63
N ILE A 153 12.02 16.16 -1.63
CA ILE A 153 11.26 15.46 -0.59
C ILE A 153 12.27 14.96 0.44
N TYR A 154 12.17 15.43 1.67
CA TYR A 154 12.90 14.89 2.81
C TYR A 154 12.03 13.91 3.57
N PHE A 155 12.57 12.73 3.86
CA PHE A 155 11.89 11.69 4.63
C PHE A 155 12.23 11.78 6.12
N GLU A 156 13.43 12.28 6.45
CA GLU A 156 13.87 12.46 7.83
C GLU A 156 14.77 13.71 7.94
N PRO A 157 14.31 14.79 8.60
CA PRO A 157 12.94 15.04 9.03
C PRO A 157 11.98 15.19 7.85
N LEU A 158 10.70 14.77 8.06
CA LEU A 158 9.71 14.83 6.98
C LEU A 158 9.43 16.27 6.52
N GLY A 159 9.55 16.51 5.22
CA GLY A 159 9.26 17.81 4.63
C GLY A 159 9.43 17.82 3.13
N VAL A 160 8.87 18.82 2.48
CA VAL A 160 9.06 19.06 1.05
C VAL A 160 9.51 20.51 0.87
N PHE A 161 10.56 20.70 0.09
CA PHE A 161 11.13 22.02 -0.21
C PHE A 161 11.11 22.23 -1.72
N ARG A 162 10.82 23.45 -2.12
CA ARG A 162 10.99 23.89 -3.50
C ARG A 162 12.40 24.41 -3.68
N ALA A 163 13.17 23.79 -4.57
CA ALA A 163 14.48 24.33 -4.94
C ALA A 163 14.31 25.71 -5.60
N PHE A 164 15.08 26.68 -5.18
CA PHE A 164 15.16 27.98 -5.85
C PHE A 164 16.04 27.82 -7.11
N GLU A 165 15.54 28.29 -8.25
CA GLU A 165 16.34 28.53 -9.44
C GLU A 165 17.27 29.72 -9.22
#